data_b3088e109f8f9223ffaea1cd632f0d34
#
_entry.id   b3088e109f8f9223ffaea1cd632f0d34
#
_cell.length_a   1.000
_cell.length_b   1.000
_cell.length_c   1.000
_cell.angle_alpha   90.00
_cell.angle_beta   90.00
_cell.angle_gamma   90.00
#
_symmetry.space_group_name_H-M   'P 1'
#
loop_
_entity.id
_entity.type
_entity.pdbx_description
1 polymer ?
#
loop_
_entity_poly.entity_id
_entity_poly.type
_entity_poly.pdbx_seq_one_letter_code
_entity_poly.pdbx_strand_id
1 'polypeptide(L)'
;SVGARSGGSGGSQIVLTAGQGGHFVTQGSINGRSTQFVVDTGATMISMGAAEARRLGIAFETGQRMQAHTANGVTSGYRISLGTVRIQDVEVHNVEAAVMPMGMPYILLGNSFLSRFQMKQENGTMTLQRRF
;
A
#
# COMPACT_ATOMS: atom_id res chain seq x y z
N SER A 1 22.43 -4.67 -16.60
CA SER A 1 22.26 -4.42 -16.59
C SER A 1 22.31 -4.26 -16.50
N VAL A 2 22.46 -4.49 -16.62
CA VAL A 2 22.37 -4.13 -16.67
C VAL A 2 21.88 -3.69 -16.52
N GLY A 3 21.83 -3.56 -16.52
CA GLY A 3 21.26 -3.06 -16.57
C GLY A 3 20.41 -2.94 -16.70
N ALA A 4 20.29 -3.27 -17.06
CA ALA A 4 19.51 -3.08 -17.35
C ALA A 4 18.51 -3.06 -17.01
N ARG A 5 18.27 -3.11 -16.64
CA ARG A 5 17.36 -2.95 -16.36
C ARG A 5 16.86 -2.07 -16.57
N SER A 6 16.78 -1.88 -17.02
CA SER A 6 16.42 -1.15 -17.29
C SER A 6 15.74 -0.55 -17.26
N GLY A 7 15.88 -0.39 -17.49
CA GLY A 7 15.00 0.16 -17.55
C GLY A 7 14.01 0.52 -17.05
N GLY A 8 14.11 0.75 -16.86
CA GLY A 8 13.20 1.45 -16.32
C GLY A 8 12.01 1.02 -15.86
N SER A 9 11.35 0.44 -16.41
CA SER A 9 10.03 0.37 -16.04
C SER A 9 9.75 -0.42 -14.83
N GLY A 10 10.63 -0.48 -14.04
CA GLY A 10 10.33 -1.03 -12.82
C GLY A 10 10.82 -2.37 -12.57
N GLY A 11 11.16 -2.58 -11.37
CA GLY A 11 11.60 -3.85 -10.91
C GLY A 11 10.45 -4.79 -10.71
N SER A 12 10.79 -6.02 -10.40
CA SER A 12 9.83 -7.05 -10.11
C SER A 12 9.93 -7.54 -8.67
N GLN A 13 10.83 -6.98 -7.89
CA GLN A 13 11.10 -7.45 -6.54
C GLN A 13 11.23 -6.30 -5.56
N ILE A 14 10.60 -6.46 -4.40
CA ILE A 14 10.70 -5.52 -3.29
C ILE A 14 11.31 -6.28 -2.13
N VAL A 15 12.33 -5.71 -1.49
CA VAL A 15 12.94 -6.31 -0.30
C VAL A 15 12.82 -5.33 0.85
N LEU A 16 12.19 -5.76 1.93
CA LEU A 16 11.97 -4.95 3.12
C LEU A 16 12.63 -5.58 4.32
N THR A 17 13.15 -4.74 5.21
CA THR A 17 13.76 -5.19 6.45
C THR A 17 12.88 -4.74 7.61
N ALA A 18 12.66 -5.64 8.56
CA ALA A 18 11.82 -5.34 9.72
C ALA A 18 12.47 -4.25 10.57
N GLY A 19 11.64 -3.31 11.02
CA GLY A 19 12.06 -2.31 11.98
C GLY A 19 11.73 -2.73 13.40
N GLN A 20 11.61 -1.73 14.27
CA GLN A 20 11.28 -1.99 15.67
C GLN A 20 9.92 -2.67 15.76
N GLY A 21 9.80 -3.64 16.66
CA GLY A 21 8.56 -4.37 16.85
C GLY A 21 8.24 -5.36 15.74
N GLY A 22 9.17 -5.59 14.82
CA GLY A 22 8.97 -6.55 13.75
C GLY A 22 8.08 -6.07 12.61
N HIS A 23 7.75 -4.79 12.57
CA HIS A 23 6.90 -4.23 11.52
C HIS A 23 7.73 -3.86 10.30
N PHE A 24 7.15 -4.08 9.13
CA PHE A 24 7.78 -3.68 7.88
C PHE A 24 7.19 -2.35 7.43
N VAL A 25 8.02 -1.32 7.47
CA VAL A 25 7.64 0.04 7.11
C VAL A 25 8.47 0.45 5.91
N THR A 26 7.86 1.07 4.92
CA THR A 26 8.57 1.48 3.73
C THR A 26 8.03 2.79 3.19
N GLN A 27 8.91 3.55 2.56
CA GLN A 27 8.53 4.71 1.79
C GLN A 27 8.08 4.27 0.41
N GLY A 28 7.15 5.02 -0.15
CA GLY A 28 6.70 4.80 -1.50
C GLY A 28 5.94 5.99 -1.99
N SER A 29 5.12 5.80 -3.01
CA SER A 29 4.30 6.90 -3.52
C SER A 29 2.98 6.38 -4.03
N ILE A 30 2.00 7.27 -4.02
CA ILE A 30 0.68 7.05 -4.63
C ILE A 30 0.47 8.17 -5.61
N ASN A 31 0.25 7.81 -6.87
CA ASN A 31 0.06 8.77 -7.95
C ASN A 31 1.19 9.82 -7.97
N GLY A 32 2.41 9.37 -7.68
CA GLY A 32 3.60 10.22 -7.70
C GLY A 32 3.86 11.01 -6.45
N ARG A 33 3.01 10.91 -5.44
CA ARG A 33 3.20 11.66 -4.18
C ARG A 33 3.69 10.73 -3.08
N SER A 34 4.73 11.14 -2.40
CA SER A 34 5.41 10.33 -1.39
C SER A 34 4.56 10.11 -0.16
N THR A 35 4.60 8.90 0.34
CA THR A 35 3.96 8.56 1.59
C THR A 35 4.66 7.36 2.22
N GLN A 36 4.21 6.97 3.40
CA GLN A 36 4.80 5.87 4.15
C GLN A 36 3.77 4.77 4.35
N PHE A 37 4.19 3.53 4.15
CA PHE A 37 3.34 2.37 4.26
C PHE A 37 3.83 1.44 5.36
N VAL A 38 2.88 0.78 6.02
CA VAL A 38 3.17 -0.33 6.93
C VAL A 38 2.51 -1.57 6.34
N VAL A 39 3.28 -2.63 6.16
CA VAL A 39 2.74 -3.88 5.62
C VAL A 39 1.78 -4.48 6.63
N ASP A 40 0.57 -4.80 6.17
CA ASP A 40 -0.46 -5.39 7.01
C ASP A 40 -1.17 -6.50 6.23
N THR A 41 -0.73 -7.74 6.46
CA THR A 41 -1.30 -8.90 5.78
C THR A 41 -2.73 -9.20 6.21
N GLY A 42 -3.18 -8.58 7.29
CA GLY A 42 -4.57 -8.72 7.75
C GLY A 42 -5.53 -7.74 7.10
N ALA A 43 -5.03 -6.74 6.39
CA ALA A 43 -5.89 -5.78 5.72
C ALA A 43 -6.23 -6.28 4.31
N THR A 44 -7.50 -6.19 3.92
CA THR A 44 -7.90 -6.68 2.59
C THR A 44 -7.45 -5.76 1.48
N MET A 45 -7.30 -4.49 1.75
CA MET A 45 -6.86 -3.53 0.74
C MET A 45 -6.00 -2.47 1.40
N ILE A 46 -5.38 -1.61 0.59
CA ILE A 46 -4.67 -0.46 1.12
C ILE A 46 -5.67 0.37 1.92
N SER A 47 -5.28 0.83 3.11
CA SER A 47 -6.16 1.60 3.97
C SER A 47 -5.48 2.85 4.48
N MET A 48 -6.18 3.98 4.42
CA MET A 48 -5.63 5.27 4.85
C MET A 48 -6.71 6.11 5.49
N GLY A 49 -6.28 7.10 6.27
CA GLY A 49 -7.19 8.08 6.82
C GLY A 49 -7.52 9.16 5.81
N ALA A 50 -8.65 9.84 6.03
CA ALA A 50 -9.10 10.89 5.13
C ALA A 50 -8.10 12.03 5.01
N ALA A 51 -7.43 12.39 6.13
CA ALA A 51 -6.45 13.47 6.10
C ALA A 51 -5.29 13.15 5.17
N GLU A 52 -4.80 11.91 5.22
CA GLU A 52 -3.70 11.50 4.35
C GLU A 52 -4.15 11.45 2.90
N ALA A 53 -5.37 10.97 2.65
CA ALA A 53 -5.90 10.97 1.28
C ALA A 53 -5.97 12.39 0.71
N ARG A 54 -6.38 13.36 1.53
CA ARG A 54 -6.42 14.76 1.08
C ARG A 54 -5.03 15.30 0.82
N ARG A 55 -4.07 14.97 1.69
CA ARG A 55 -2.69 15.38 1.49
C ARG A 55 -2.13 14.85 0.19
N LEU A 56 -2.52 13.64 -0.18
CA LEU A 56 -2.08 13.01 -1.42
C LEU A 56 -2.90 13.46 -2.64
N GLY A 57 -3.88 14.33 -2.44
CA GLY A 57 -4.69 14.83 -3.54
C GLY A 57 -5.68 13.82 -4.10
N ILE A 58 -6.08 12.85 -3.28
CA ILE A 58 -6.99 11.80 -3.71
C ILE A 58 -8.43 12.24 -3.47
N ALA A 59 -9.24 12.27 -4.54
CA ALA A 59 -10.64 12.65 -4.47
C ALA A 59 -11.47 11.43 -4.07
N PHE A 60 -11.42 11.05 -2.81
CA PHE A 60 -12.02 9.79 -2.36
C PHE A 60 -13.53 9.83 -2.23
N GLU A 61 -14.10 11.01 -2.05
CA GLU A 61 -15.55 11.14 -1.81
C GLU A 61 -16.38 10.79 -3.03
N THR A 62 -15.75 10.71 -4.21
CA THR A 62 -16.42 10.24 -5.41
C THR A 62 -16.44 8.71 -5.50
N GLY A 63 -15.78 8.04 -4.58
CA GLY A 63 -15.72 6.59 -4.57
C GLY A 63 -16.97 5.95 -4.00
N GLN A 64 -16.95 4.63 -3.98
CA GLN A 64 -18.05 3.85 -3.46
C GLN A 64 -18.06 3.87 -1.94
N ARG A 65 -19.23 4.17 -1.35
CA ARG A 65 -19.37 4.12 0.11
C ARG A 65 -19.28 2.66 0.57
N MET A 66 -18.62 2.46 1.69
CA MET A 66 -18.45 1.13 2.25
C MET A 66 -18.49 1.20 3.77
N GLN A 67 -18.75 0.06 4.40
CA GLN A 67 -18.63 -0.08 5.84
C GLN A 67 -17.40 -0.91 6.17
N ALA A 68 -16.73 -0.53 7.24
CA ALA A 68 -15.58 -1.27 7.74
C ALA A 68 -15.81 -1.62 9.20
N HIS A 69 -15.43 -2.84 9.56
CA HIS A 69 -15.51 -3.31 10.94
C HIS A 69 -14.16 -3.06 11.59
N THR A 70 -14.18 -2.30 12.67
CA THR A 70 -12.96 -1.97 13.40
C THR A 70 -13.11 -2.41 14.85
N ALA A 71 -12.02 -2.31 15.60
CA ALA A 71 -12.06 -2.62 17.03
C ALA A 71 -13.04 -1.74 17.79
N ASN A 72 -13.33 -0.56 17.27
CA ASN A 72 -14.25 0.40 17.91
C ASN A 72 -15.65 0.32 17.31
N GLY A 73 -15.95 -0.69 16.52
CA GLY A 73 -17.26 -0.86 15.91
C GLY A 73 -17.23 -0.68 14.41
N VAL A 74 -18.41 -0.43 13.84
CA VAL A 74 -18.57 -0.25 12.40
C VAL A 74 -18.42 1.21 12.06
N THR A 75 -17.64 1.52 11.03
CA THR A 75 -17.49 2.86 10.52
C THR A 75 -17.70 2.87 9.01
N SER A 76 -18.09 4.00 8.48
CA SER A 76 -18.29 4.18 7.05
C SER A 76 -17.02 4.79 6.43
N GLY A 77 -16.69 4.34 5.25
CA GLY A 77 -15.57 4.90 4.51
C GLY A 77 -15.88 4.90 3.02
N TYR A 78 -14.82 5.05 2.24
CA TYR A 78 -14.94 5.06 0.79
C TYR A 78 -13.96 4.05 0.19
N ARG A 79 -14.43 3.36 -0.82
CA ARG A 79 -13.60 2.44 -1.60
C ARG A 79 -13.27 3.11 -2.92
N ILE A 80 -11.99 3.17 -3.23
CA ILE A 80 -11.48 3.82 -4.43
C ILE A 80 -10.45 2.93 -5.09
N SER A 81 -10.08 3.30 -6.30
CA SER A 81 -8.98 2.65 -7.01
C SER A 81 -7.85 3.65 -7.15
N LEU A 82 -6.66 3.27 -6.69
CA LEU A 82 -5.47 4.09 -6.83
C LEU A 82 -4.84 3.82 -8.18
N GLY A 83 -4.56 4.87 -8.94
CA GLY A 83 -4.00 4.72 -10.27
C GLY A 83 -2.65 4.05 -10.26
N THR A 84 -1.76 4.51 -9.39
CA THR A 84 -0.40 3.99 -9.32
C THR A 84 0.08 3.97 -7.88
N VAL A 85 0.62 2.82 -7.47
CA VAL A 85 1.29 2.66 -6.18
C VAL A 85 2.70 2.16 -6.46
N ARG A 86 3.70 2.89 -5.97
CA ARG A 86 5.08 2.54 -6.21
C ARG A 86 5.82 2.33 -4.91
N ILE A 87 6.55 1.23 -4.82
CA ILE A 87 7.44 0.93 -3.68
C ILE A 87 8.76 0.49 -4.28
N GLN A 88 9.84 1.19 -3.94
CA GLN A 88 11.14 0.98 -4.57
C GLN A 88 10.99 1.16 -6.09
N ASP A 89 11.41 0.21 -6.88
CA ASP A 89 11.31 0.29 -8.33
C ASP A 89 10.06 -0.39 -8.88
N VAL A 90 9.17 -0.84 -8.00
CA VAL A 90 8.01 -1.62 -8.43
C VAL A 90 6.77 -0.75 -8.42
N GLU A 91 6.12 -0.67 -9.56
CA GLU A 91 4.94 0.12 -9.76
C GLU A 91 3.76 -0.80 -10.07
N VAL A 92 2.65 -0.60 -9.34
CA VAL A 92 1.44 -1.40 -9.51
C VAL A 92 0.29 -0.45 -9.79
N HIS A 93 -0.56 -0.82 -10.74
CA HIS A 93 -1.66 0.03 -11.19
C HIS A 93 -3.00 -0.49 -10.71
N ASN A 94 -3.95 0.43 -10.53
CA ASN A 94 -5.33 0.10 -10.22
C ASN A 94 -5.45 -0.75 -8.97
N VAL A 95 -4.97 -0.20 -7.87
CA VAL A 95 -4.95 -0.89 -6.57
C VAL A 95 -6.10 -0.40 -5.73
N GLU A 96 -6.95 -1.30 -5.25
CA GLU A 96 -8.09 -0.96 -4.43
C GLU A 96 -7.65 -0.44 -3.07
N ALA A 97 -8.33 0.60 -2.60
CA ALA A 97 -8.00 1.21 -1.32
C ALA A 97 -9.27 1.65 -0.60
N ALA A 98 -9.17 1.67 0.72
CA ALA A 98 -10.22 2.18 1.59
C ALA A 98 -9.74 3.47 2.23
N VAL A 99 -10.59 4.49 2.22
CA VAL A 99 -10.32 5.76 2.90
C VAL A 99 -11.31 5.87 4.04
N MET A 100 -10.77 5.94 5.26
CA MET A 100 -11.55 5.95 6.48
C MET A 100 -11.60 7.35 7.07
N PRO A 101 -12.69 7.71 7.78
CA PRO A 101 -12.80 9.06 8.32
C PRO A 101 -11.86 9.33 9.49
N MET A 102 -11.39 8.28 10.15
CA MET A 102 -10.50 8.43 11.30
C MET A 102 -9.08 8.74 10.87
N GLY A 103 -8.30 9.34 11.76
CA GLY A 103 -6.88 9.54 11.53
C GLY A 103 -6.14 8.22 11.65
N MET A 104 -5.22 8.01 10.71
CA MET A 104 -4.34 6.86 10.73
C MET A 104 -2.91 7.35 10.52
N PRO A 105 -1.98 6.95 11.40
CA PRO A 105 -0.61 7.48 11.30
C PRO A 105 0.15 6.94 10.08
N TYR A 106 -0.28 5.81 9.54
CA TYR A 106 0.36 5.19 8.39
C TYR A 106 -0.69 4.73 7.41
N ILE A 107 -0.28 4.53 6.17
CA ILE A 107 -1.10 3.83 5.21
C ILE A 107 -0.80 2.35 5.36
N LEU A 108 -1.85 1.55 5.53
CA LEU A 108 -1.69 0.10 5.62
C LEU A 108 -1.58 -0.48 4.22
N LEU A 109 -0.51 -1.21 3.98
CA LEU A 109 -0.28 -1.87 2.70
C LEU A 109 -0.91 -3.25 2.76
N GLY A 110 -2.16 -3.34 2.33
CA GLY A 110 -2.94 -4.56 2.44
C GLY A 110 -2.90 -5.45 1.21
N ASN A 111 -3.77 -6.43 1.20
CA ASN A 111 -3.70 -7.51 0.22
C ASN A 111 -4.08 -7.09 -1.20
N SER A 112 -4.77 -5.97 -1.39
CA SER A 112 -5.00 -5.48 -2.73
C SER A 112 -3.70 -5.18 -3.46
N PHE A 113 -2.65 -4.87 -2.72
CA PHE A 113 -1.30 -4.70 -3.27
C PHE A 113 -0.50 -6.01 -3.12
N LEU A 114 -0.46 -6.55 -1.90
CA LEU A 114 0.42 -7.68 -1.57
C LEU A 114 0.09 -8.93 -2.39
N SER A 115 -1.19 -9.12 -2.76
CA SER A 115 -1.58 -10.32 -3.51
C SER A 115 -1.03 -10.34 -4.93
N ARG A 116 -0.51 -9.22 -5.41
CA ARG A 116 0.16 -9.16 -6.72
C ARG A 116 1.55 -9.78 -6.66
N PHE A 117 1.99 -10.19 -5.47
CA PHE A 117 3.35 -10.67 -5.23
C PHE A 117 3.33 -12.02 -4.55
N GLN A 118 4.41 -12.74 -4.75
CA GLN A 118 4.72 -13.91 -3.96
C GLN A 118 5.59 -13.43 -2.81
N MET A 119 5.15 -13.72 -1.59
CA MET A 119 5.80 -13.21 -0.38
C MET A 119 6.64 -14.28 0.28
N LYS A 120 7.87 -13.90 0.64
CA LYS A 120 8.75 -14.75 1.42
C LYS A 120 9.26 -13.92 2.59
N GLN A 121 9.08 -14.42 3.79
CA GLN A 121 9.51 -13.72 4.99
C GLN A 121 10.44 -14.60 5.78
N GLU A 122 11.64 -14.10 6.07
CA GLU A 122 12.66 -14.93 6.65
C GLU A 122 13.70 -14.04 7.33
N ASN A 123 14.01 -14.33 8.60
CA ASN A 123 15.08 -13.63 9.35
C ASN A 123 14.92 -12.10 9.34
N GLY A 124 13.70 -11.61 9.53
CA GLY A 124 13.46 -10.18 9.58
C GLY A 124 13.48 -9.50 8.23
N THR A 125 13.46 -10.27 7.15
CA THR A 125 13.43 -9.74 5.79
C THR A 125 12.20 -10.27 5.08
N MET A 126 11.50 -9.37 4.39
CA MET A 126 10.36 -9.73 3.57
C MET A 126 10.71 -9.46 2.11
N THR A 127 10.57 -10.47 1.27
CA THR A 127 10.79 -10.33 -0.16
C THR A 127 9.46 -10.51 -0.87
N LEU A 128 9.12 -9.53 -1.70
CA LEU A 128 7.92 -9.56 -2.51
C LEU A 128 8.34 -9.69 -3.96
N GLN A 129 8.02 -10.82 -4.57
CA GLN A 129 8.36 -11.09 -5.96
C GLN A 129 7.10 -10.99 -6.80
N ARG A 130 7.12 -10.13 -7.80
CA ARG A 130 5.96 -9.91 -8.65
C ARG A 130 5.57 -11.21 -9.36
N ARG A 131 4.26 -11.50 -9.37
CA ARG A 131 3.77 -12.73 -9.99
C ARG A 131 3.74 -12.66 -11.51
N PHE A 132 3.64 -11.46 -12.04
CA PHE A 132 3.53 -11.29 -13.49
C PHE A 132 4.57 -10.35 -14.05
#